data_d6331fbb57de69393d782e4e9b207a16
#
_entry.id   d6331fbb57de69393d782e4e9b207a16
#
_cell.length_a   1.000
_cell.length_b   1.000
_cell.length_c   1.000
_cell.angle_alpha   90.00
_cell.angle_beta   90.00
_cell.angle_gamma   90.00
#
_symmetry.space_group_name_H-M   'P 1'
#
loop_
_entity.id
_entity.type
_entity.pdbx_description
1 polymer ?
#
loop_
_entity_poly.entity_id
_entity_poly.type
_entity_poly.pdbx_seq_one_letter_code
_entity_poly.pdbx_strand_id
1 'polypeptide(L)'
;MPELVLKGCGTALITPFRNGEIDYDAYRVLVRRQLEAGIDFLVPLGTTAETPCLDNGEKCELMRLTRELCPDLPLVVGVGTNSLSQTLANIRMLGEYGPDAYLVVVPYYNKPTQDGIYEYFKAVAENADRPIIAYNVPGRTGTNMTAVTTLRLAGIPGIIAVKEASGNLAQIVDVIREAPEGFSVFSGNDDQTLPLMACGADGVISVASNIAPEQVIGLVRAVQAGDLKAAARANSDLVPLFKGCFVESNPIPVKAALALMGYCTPEMRLPLTKAGQATFDTMKNIIDNLGI
;
A
#
# COMPACT_ATOMS: atom_id res chain seq x y z
N MET A 1 13.75 19.55 -6.81
CA MET A 1 12.93 18.55 -7.49
C MET A 1 11.52 19.12 -7.57
N PRO A 2 10.72 18.89 -8.63
CA PRO A 2 9.32 19.26 -8.58
C PRO A 2 8.67 18.61 -7.37
N GLU A 3 7.77 19.33 -6.73
CA GLU A 3 7.06 18.85 -5.54
C GLU A 3 6.19 17.66 -5.93
N LEU A 4 6.46 16.49 -5.37
CA LEU A 4 5.66 15.30 -5.63
C LEU A 4 4.33 15.41 -4.89
N VAL A 5 3.24 15.59 -5.62
CA VAL A 5 1.88 15.58 -5.07
C VAL A 5 1.24 14.24 -5.40
N LEU A 6 1.02 13.41 -4.38
CA LEU A 6 0.30 12.16 -4.52
C LEU A 6 -1.14 12.33 -4.02
N LYS A 7 -2.11 11.88 -4.81
CA LYS A 7 -3.54 11.86 -4.45
C LYS A 7 -4.23 10.68 -5.12
N GLY A 8 -5.36 10.28 -4.61
CA GLY A 8 -6.20 9.27 -5.25
C GLY A 8 -5.92 7.85 -4.79
N CYS A 9 -5.90 6.90 -5.71
CA CYS A 9 -5.76 5.48 -5.45
C CYS A 9 -4.39 4.96 -5.86
N GLY A 10 -3.65 4.40 -4.93
CA GLY A 10 -2.43 3.65 -5.21
C GLY A 10 -2.61 2.17 -4.92
N THR A 11 -2.12 1.29 -5.78
CA THR A 11 -2.20 -0.16 -5.56
C THR A 11 -0.95 -0.70 -4.90
N ALA A 12 -1.11 -1.30 -3.71
CA ALA A 12 -0.07 -2.11 -3.08
C ALA A 12 0.01 -3.46 -3.83
N LEU A 13 0.91 -3.54 -4.81
CA LEU A 13 1.03 -4.67 -5.72
C LEU A 13 1.38 -5.98 -5.00
N ILE A 14 0.80 -7.10 -5.46
CA ILE A 14 1.26 -8.44 -5.10
C ILE A 14 2.51 -8.81 -5.90
N THR A 15 3.25 -9.82 -5.42
CA THR A 15 4.27 -10.55 -6.18
C THR A 15 3.73 -11.95 -6.52
N PRO A 16 3.39 -12.25 -7.76
CA PRO A 16 2.94 -13.59 -8.15
C PRO A 16 4.11 -14.57 -8.18
N PHE A 17 3.87 -15.79 -7.71
CA PHE A 17 4.83 -16.87 -7.76
C PHE A 17 4.31 -18.04 -8.61
N ARG A 18 5.25 -18.81 -9.19
CA ARG A 18 4.98 -20.06 -9.89
C ARG A 18 6.18 -21.00 -9.70
N ASN A 19 5.94 -22.18 -9.15
CA ASN A 19 6.97 -23.19 -8.85
C ASN A 19 8.13 -22.66 -7.97
N GLY A 20 7.81 -21.82 -6.97
CA GLY A 20 8.76 -21.20 -6.05
C GLY A 20 9.43 -19.92 -6.54
N GLU A 21 9.39 -19.66 -7.85
CA GLU A 21 9.99 -18.48 -8.48
C GLU A 21 8.97 -17.37 -8.71
N ILE A 22 9.43 -16.13 -8.95
CA ILE A 22 8.55 -15.04 -9.35
C ILE A 22 8.02 -15.28 -10.76
N ASP A 23 6.70 -15.22 -10.93
CA ASP A 23 6.05 -15.22 -12.24
C ASP A 23 6.04 -13.80 -12.82
N TYR A 24 7.14 -13.43 -13.47
CA TYR A 24 7.31 -12.09 -14.05
C TYR A 24 6.30 -11.78 -15.16
N ASP A 25 5.79 -12.80 -15.88
CA ASP A 25 4.79 -12.60 -16.92
C ASP A 25 3.42 -12.27 -16.30
N ALA A 26 3.02 -12.99 -15.26
CA ALA A 26 1.84 -12.65 -14.47
C ALA A 26 1.99 -11.26 -13.83
N TYR A 27 3.17 -10.91 -13.33
CA TYR A 27 3.42 -9.58 -12.77
C TYR A 27 3.21 -8.46 -13.80
N ARG A 28 3.72 -8.62 -15.03
CA ARG A 28 3.49 -7.66 -16.12
C ARG A 28 2.01 -7.49 -16.44
N VAL A 29 1.26 -8.58 -16.47
CA VAL A 29 -0.20 -8.54 -16.69
C VAL A 29 -0.89 -7.75 -15.58
N LEU A 30 -0.56 -8.01 -14.32
CA LEU A 30 -1.13 -7.33 -13.16
C LEU A 30 -0.81 -5.82 -13.18
N VAL A 31 0.41 -5.44 -13.51
CA VAL A 31 0.79 -4.01 -13.62
C VAL A 31 0.01 -3.33 -14.75
N ARG A 32 -0.06 -3.93 -15.95
CA ARG A 32 -0.82 -3.38 -17.07
C ARG A 32 -2.29 -3.20 -16.74
N ARG A 33 -2.90 -4.15 -16.04
CA ARG A 33 -4.28 -4.06 -15.59
C ARG A 33 -4.53 -2.84 -14.70
N GLN A 34 -3.57 -2.47 -13.84
CA GLN A 34 -3.66 -1.25 -13.04
C GLN A 34 -3.60 0.01 -13.92
N LEU A 35 -2.70 0.02 -14.91
CA LEU A 35 -2.58 1.14 -15.86
C LEU A 35 -3.85 1.33 -16.69
N GLU A 36 -4.40 0.24 -17.22
CA GLU A 36 -5.64 0.25 -18.01
C GLU A 36 -6.84 0.76 -17.19
N ALA A 37 -6.89 0.43 -15.90
CA ALA A 37 -7.90 0.94 -14.97
C ALA A 37 -7.71 2.42 -14.60
N GLY A 38 -6.58 3.04 -14.92
CA GLY A 38 -6.29 4.44 -14.61
C GLY A 38 -5.90 4.70 -13.17
N ILE A 39 -5.09 3.80 -12.59
CA ILE A 39 -4.55 3.99 -11.23
C ILE A 39 -3.71 5.27 -11.14
N ASP A 40 -3.70 5.93 -9.97
CA ASP A 40 -2.97 7.19 -9.78
C ASP A 40 -1.48 6.97 -9.49
N PHE A 41 -1.12 5.89 -8.80
CA PHE A 41 0.27 5.49 -8.51
C PHE A 41 0.35 4.01 -8.13
N LEU A 42 1.55 3.44 -8.17
CA LEU A 42 1.80 2.06 -7.78
C LEU A 42 2.72 1.97 -6.57
N VAL A 43 2.48 0.96 -5.74
CA VAL A 43 3.26 0.69 -4.53
C VAL A 43 3.85 -0.74 -4.61
N PRO A 44 4.94 -0.94 -5.38
CA PRO A 44 5.67 -2.20 -5.36
C PRO A 44 6.41 -2.38 -4.04
N LEU A 45 6.74 -3.62 -3.73
CA LEU A 45 7.55 -4.02 -2.57
C LEU A 45 7.00 -3.53 -1.20
N GLY A 46 5.67 -3.33 -1.10
CA GLY A 46 5.00 -3.15 0.18
C GLY A 46 4.76 -4.51 0.88
N THR A 47 3.99 -4.49 1.97
CA THR A 47 3.59 -5.71 2.70
C THR A 47 2.90 -6.74 1.80
N THR A 48 2.02 -6.27 0.92
CA THR A 48 1.23 -7.10 -0.01
C THR A 48 2.09 -7.83 -1.04
N ALA A 49 3.32 -7.34 -1.30
CA ALA A 49 4.28 -7.96 -2.20
C ALA A 49 5.10 -9.11 -1.56
N GLU A 50 4.82 -9.50 -0.32
CA GLU A 50 5.62 -10.49 0.43
C GLU A 50 7.12 -10.13 0.49
N THR A 51 7.44 -8.84 0.55
CA THR A 51 8.80 -8.28 0.44
C THR A 51 9.85 -8.92 1.37
N PRO A 52 9.53 -9.32 2.62
CA PRO A 52 10.48 -10.04 3.46
C PRO A 52 10.94 -11.40 2.90
N CYS A 53 10.15 -11.98 1.97
CA CYS A 53 10.43 -13.29 1.37
C CYS A 53 11.13 -13.17 0.00
N LEU A 54 11.48 -11.96 -0.43
CA LEU A 54 12.17 -11.68 -1.69
C LEU A 54 13.66 -11.41 -1.42
N ASP A 55 14.51 -11.95 -2.27
CA ASP A 55 15.92 -11.57 -2.26
C ASP A 55 16.16 -10.20 -2.94
N ASN A 56 17.38 -9.70 -2.87
CA ASN A 56 17.71 -8.39 -3.42
C ASN A 56 17.63 -8.34 -4.95
N GLY A 57 18.03 -9.41 -5.64
CA GLY A 57 17.94 -9.50 -7.10
C GLY A 57 16.48 -9.46 -7.56
N GLU A 58 15.60 -10.20 -6.89
CA GLU A 58 14.16 -10.22 -7.15
C GLU A 58 13.52 -8.84 -6.93
N LYS A 59 13.89 -8.15 -5.84
CA LYS A 59 13.40 -6.78 -5.57
C LYS A 59 13.84 -5.80 -6.67
N CYS A 60 15.10 -5.87 -7.07
CA CYS A 60 15.65 -5.04 -8.14
C CYS A 60 14.94 -5.31 -9.48
N GLU A 61 14.72 -6.57 -9.82
CA GLU A 61 14.05 -6.93 -11.08
C GLU A 61 12.57 -6.51 -11.09
N LEU A 62 11.84 -6.67 -9.98
CA LEU A 62 10.47 -6.16 -9.86
C LEU A 62 10.41 -4.64 -10.03
N MET A 63 11.34 -3.90 -9.44
CA MET A 63 11.41 -2.44 -9.60
C MET A 63 11.74 -2.04 -11.03
N ARG A 64 12.74 -2.70 -11.66
CA ARG A 64 13.10 -2.46 -13.06
C ARG A 64 11.91 -2.65 -13.98
N LEU A 65 11.21 -3.77 -13.84
CA LEU A 65 10.02 -4.08 -14.64
C LEU A 65 8.87 -3.09 -14.39
N THR A 66 8.64 -2.72 -13.13
CA THR A 66 7.58 -1.76 -12.82
C THR A 66 7.87 -0.41 -13.47
N ARG A 67 9.09 0.11 -13.37
CA ARG A 67 9.46 1.38 -14.00
C ARG A 67 9.43 1.31 -15.52
N GLU A 68 9.85 0.20 -16.11
CA GLU A 68 9.79 -0.02 -17.56
C GLU A 68 8.34 0.01 -18.07
N LEU A 69 7.40 -0.61 -17.34
CA LEU A 69 5.98 -0.63 -17.71
C LEU A 69 5.27 0.70 -17.44
N CYS A 70 5.76 1.48 -16.51
CA CYS A 70 5.12 2.70 -15.98
C CYS A 70 6.13 3.86 -15.94
N PRO A 71 6.65 4.34 -17.09
CA PRO A 71 7.71 5.35 -17.10
C PRO A 71 7.28 6.68 -16.44
N ASP A 72 6.03 7.07 -16.61
CA ASP A 72 5.49 8.36 -16.18
C ASP A 72 4.59 8.28 -14.94
N LEU A 73 4.22 7.06 -14.50
CA LEU A 73 3.35 6.90 -13.34
C LEU A 73 4.18 6.97 -12.05
N PRO A 74 3.73 7.70 -10.99
CA PRO A 74 4.43 7.72 -9.73
C PRO A 74 4.57 6.32 -9.10
N LEU A 75 5.78 5.99 -8.68
CA LEU A 75 6.11 4.74 -7.99
C LEU A 75 6.57 5.01 -6.55
N VAL A 76 5.87 4.40 -5.60
CA VAL A 76 6.16 4.49 -4.16
C VAL A 76 6.69 3.14 -3.69
N VAL A 77 8.00 2.99 -3.56
CA VAL A 77 8.59 1.67 -3.25
C VAL A 77 8.71 1.40 -1.75
N GLY A 78 8.32 0.20 -1.32
CA GLY A 78 8.49 -0.27 0.05
C GLY A 78 9.95 -0.58 0.36
N VAL A 79 10.55 0.18 1.30
CA VAL A 79 11.97 0.02 1.70
C VAL A 79 12.16 -0.19 3.19
N GLY A 80 11.12 0.14 4.00
CA GLY A 80 11.21 0.17 5.46
C GLY A 80 11.43 -1.20 6.09
N THR A 81 12.29 -1.23 7.10
CA THR A 81 12.54 -2.37 7.97
C THR A 81 12.61 -1.92 9.44
N ASN A 82 12.79 -2.86 10.35
CA ASN A 82 13.03 -2.56 11.77
C ASN A 82 14.50 -2.23 12.10
N SER A 83 15.33 -2.03 11.09
CA SER A 83 16.75 -1.65 11.19
C SER A 83 17.03 -0.43 10.32
N LEU A 84 17.55 0.65 10.90
CA LEU A 84 17.93 1.85 10.13
C LEU A 84 18.93 1.52 9.03
N SER A 85 19.99 0.78 9.36
CA SER A 85 21.04 0.44 8.38
C SER A 85 20.51 -0.36 7.20
N GLN A 86 19.58 -1.31 7.45
CA GLN A 86 18.98 -2.11 6.39
C GLN A 86 18.00 -1.26 5.55
N THR A 87 17.23 -0.35 6.17
CA THR A 87 16.35 0.57 5.44
C THR A 87 17.15 1.48 4.52
N LEU A 88 18.26 2.04 5.00
CA LEU A 88 19.16 2.87 4.18
C LEU A 88 19.86 2.05 3.06
N ALA A 89 20.16 0.78 3.30
CA ALA A 89 20.69 -0.11 2.26
C ALA A 89 19.64 -0.36 1.16
N ASN A 90 18.37 -0.60 1.54
CA ASN A 90 17.26 -0.75 0.60
C ASN A 90 17.02 0.53 -0.22
N ILE A 91 17.08 1.71 0.41
CA ILE A 91 16.95 3.01 -0.26
C ILE A 91 18.02 3.15 -1.34
N ARG A 92 19.30 2.92 -1.00
CA ARG A 92 20.39 3.00 -1.98
C ARG A 92 20.22 2.01 -3.13
N MET A 93 19.88 0.77 -2.82
CA MET A 93 19.72 -0.28 -3.83
C MET A 93 18.54 -0.02 -4.77
N LEU A 94 17.37 0.30 -4.22
CA LEU A 94 16.14 0.46 -5.00
C LEU A 94 16.01 1.85 -5.62
N GLY A 95 16.71 2.85 -5.08
CA GLY A 95 16.77 4.21 -5.63
C GLY A 95 17.32 4.28 -7.04
N GLU A 96 18.22 3.33 -7.42
CA GLU A 96 18.80 3.22 -8.77
C GLU A 96 17.72 2.98 -9.86
N TYR A 97 16.56 2.45 -9.48
CA TYR A 97 15.44 2.18 -10.39
C TYR A 97 14.43 3.34 -10.47
N GLY A 98 14.78 4.51 -9.95
CA GLY A 98 14.02 5.75 -10.10
C GLY A 98 12.62 5.74 -9.48
N PRO A 99 12.43 5.30 -8.22
CA PRO A 99 11.16 5.54 -7.53
C PRO A 99 10.94 7.03 -7.32
N ASP A 100 9.67 7.43 -7.17
CA ASP A 100 9.31 8.82 -6.89
C ASP A 100 9.23 9.10 -5.38
N ALA A 101 8.93 8.07 -4.57
CA ALA A 101 8.93 8.13 -3.11
C ALA A 101 9.24 6.77 -2.48
N TYR A 102 9.57 6.78 -1.19
CA TYR A 102 9.79 5.59 -0.37
C TYR A 102 8.68 5.40 0.65
N LEU A 103 8.10 4.20 0.71
CA LEU A 103 7.19 3.79 1.78
C LEU A 103 8.01 3.15 2.91
N VAL A 104 7.98 3.77 4.09
CA VAL A 104 8.76 3.32 5.25
C VAL A 104 7.80 2.95 6.38
N VAL A 105 7.76 1.67 6.73
CA VAL A 105 6.93 1.17 7.83
C VAL A 105 7.55 1.53 9.19
N VAL A 106 6.70 1.82 10.17
CA VAL A 106 7.12 1.94 11.57
C VAL A 106 7.87 0.65 11.97
N PRO A 107 9.07 0.75 12.60
CA PRO A 107 9.83 -0.43 12.97
C PRO A 107 9.01 -1.44 13.76
N TYR A 108 8.96 -2.66 13.26
CA TYR A 108 8.22 -3.79 13.83
C TYR A 108 9.11 -4.63 14.74
N TYR A 109 8.52 -5.44 15.61
CA TYR A 109 9.18 -6.42 16.48
C TYR A 109 9.96 -5.82 17.66
N ASN A 110 10.91 -4.91 17.41
CA ASN A 110 11.74 -4.25 18.43
C ASN A 110 11.02 -3.11 19.18
N LYS A 111 9.79 -2.75 18.77
CA LYS A 111 8.85 -1.87 19.49
C LYS A 111 9.48 -0.57 20.01
N PRO A 112 9.93 0.34 19.14
CA PRO A 112 10.50 1.61 19.54
C PRO A 112 9.49 2.48 20.31
N THR A 113 10.00 3.36 21.17
CA THR A 113 9.21 4.44 21.77
C THR A 113 8.82 5.48 20.71
N GLN A 114 7.92 6.41 21.05
CA GLN A 114 7.53 7.47 20.11
C GLN A 114 8.73 8.33 19.68
N ASP A 115 9.64 8.63 20.59
CA ASP A 115 10.89 9.33 20.25
C ASP A 115 11.82 8.46 19.40
N GLY A 116 11.88 7.16 19.65
CA GLY A 116 12.60 6.21 18.80
C GLY A 116 12.05 6.15 17.37
N ILE A 117 10.72 6.20 17.20
CA ILE A 117 10.07 6.32 15.89
C ILE A 117 10.49 7.63 15.23
N TYR A 118 10.39 8.75 15.94
CA TYR A 118 10.76 10.06 15.43
C TYR A 118 12.21 10.11 14.94
N GLU A 119 13.16 9.68 15.77
CA GLU A 119 14.59 9.69 15.42
C GLU A 119 14.90 8.73 14.25
N TYR A 120 14.22 7.57 14.19
CA TYR A 120 14.35 6.64 13.06
C TYR A 120 13.92 7.30 11.74
N PHE A 121 12.73 7.89 11.68
CA PHE A 121 12.24 8.54 10.45
C PHE A 121 13.05 9.78 10.08
N LYS A 122 13.51 10.56 11.07
CA LYS A 122 14.40 11.68 10.85
C LYS A 122 15.71 11.23 10.19
N ALA A 123 16.36 10.20 10.74
CA ALA A 123 17.58 9.64 10.15
C ALA A 123 17.35 9.05 8.75
N VAL A 124 16.18 8.45 8.48
CA VAL A 124 15.82 7.99 7.14
C VAL A 124 15.68 9.17 6.18
N ALA A 125 14.95 10.21 6.56
CA ALA A 125 14.72 11.39 5.71
C ALA A 125 16.01 12.16 5.40
N GLU A 126 16.92 12.29 6.38
CA GLU A 126 18.23 12.94 6.20
C GLU A 126 19.15 12.20 5.21
N ASN A 127 18.91 10.91 4.97
CA ASN A 127 19.74 10.06 4.11
C ASN A 127 19.03 9.55 2.85
N ALA A 128 17.77 9.95 2.64
CA ALA A 128 16.99 9.58 1.45
C ALA A 128 17.14 10.63 0.35
N ASP A 129 17.23 10.17 -0.90
CA ASP A 129 17.29 11.02 -2.09
C ASP A 129 15.90 11.29 -2.71
N ARG A 130 14.85 10.71 -2.14
CA ARG A 130 13.44 10.88 -2.52
C ARG A 130 12.56 11.08 -1.30
N PRO A 131 11.36 11.65 -1.47
CA PRO A 131 10.40 11.82 -0.38
C PRO A 131 10.02 10.50 0.31
N ILE A 132 9.66 10.63 1.59
CA ILE A 132 9.24 9.52 2.45
C ILE A 132 7.74 9.59 2.71
N ILE A 133 7.08 8.45 2.61
CA ILE A 133 5.73 8.20 3.13
C ILE A 133 5.88 7.31 4.37
N ALA A 134 5.55 7.84 5.53
CA ALA A 134 5.54 7.05 6.76
C ALA A 134 4.36 6.07 6.74
N TYR A 135 4.55 4.84 7.25
CA TYR A 135 3.49 3.83 7.27
C TYR A 135 3.24 3.30 8.67
N ASN A 136 2.07 3.64 9.22
CA ASN A 136 1.61 3.18 10.53
C ASN A 136 0.63 2.01 10.38
N VAL A 137 1.01 0.84 10.90
CA VAL A 137 0.20 -0.39 10.85
C VAL A 137 0.38 -1.22 12.12
N PRO A 138 -0.12 -0.76 13.26
CA PRO A 138 0.15 -1.36 14.56
C PRO A 138 -0.29 -2.83 14.68
N GLY A 139 -1.31 -3.26 13.93
CA GLY A 139 -1.74 -4.65 13.86
C GLY A 139 -0.66 -5.61 13.31
N ARG A 140 0.33 -5.09 12.56
CA ARG A 140 1.47 -5.87 12.05
C ARG A 140 2.78 -5.57 12.79
N THR A 141 3.00 -4.32 13.15
CA THR A 141 4.26 -3.89 13.77
C THR A 141 4.30 -4.15 15.27
N GLY A 142 3.14 -4.22 15.92
CA GLY A 142 3.03 -4.27 17.39
C GLY A 142 3.34 -2.92 18.06
N THR A 143 3.43 -1.83 17.27
CA THR A 143 3.73 -0.47 17.74
C THR A 143 2.89 0.53 16.96
N ASN A 144 2.12 1.36 17.67
CA ASN A 144 1.34 2.44 17.06
C ASN A 144 2.16 3.74 17.07
N MET A 145 2.27 4.38 15.93
CA MET A 145 2.71 5.77 15.82
C MET A 145 1.51 6.67 16.11
N THR A 146 1.59 7.46 17.18
CA THR A 146 0.48 8.32 17.62
C THR A 146 0.30 9.51 16.67
N ALA A 147 -0.88 10.17 16.72
CA ALA A 147 -1.11 11.41 15.95
C ALA A 147 -0.04 12.46 16.24
N VAL A 148 0.34 12.66 17.50
CA VAL A 148 1.39 13.59 17.91
C VAL A 148 2.72 13.27 17.23
N THR A 149 3.11 12.00 17.17
CA THR A 149 4.35 11.58 16.52
C THR A 149 4.26 11.77 15.01
N THR A 150 3.13 11.43 14.38
CA THR A 150 2.90 11.64 12.95
C THR A 150 3.02 13.12 12.59
N LEU A 151 2.42 14.01 13.38
CA LEU A 151 2.51 15.46 13.17
C LEU A 151 3.93 16.02 13.40
N ARG A 152 4.69 15.46 14.34
CA ARG A 152 6.12 15.78 14.48
C ARG A 152 6.90 15.36 13.23
N LEU A 153 6.59 14.20 12.64
CA LEU A 153 7.21 13.74 11.40
C LEU A 153 6.86 14.64 10.22
N ALA A 154 5.62 15.13 10.15
CA ALA A 154 5.18 16.05 9.10
C ALA A 154 5.96 17.37 9.07
N GLY A 155 6.64 17.73 10.18
CA GLY A 155 7.56 18.87 10.26
C GLY A 155 8.98 18.57 9.76
N ILE A 156 9.30 17.34 9.40
CA ILE A 156 10.63 16.96 8.92
C ILE A 156 10.68 17.13 7.39
N PRO A 157 11.61 17.93 6.84
CA PRO A 157 11.78 18.04 5.40
C PRO A 157 12.00 16.67 4.75
N GLY A 158 11.26 16.40 3.67
CA GLY A 158 11.32 15.12 2.95
C GLY A 158 10.33 14.06 3.43
N ILE A 159 9.63 14.24 4.55
CA ILE A 159 8.50 13.38 4.92
C ILE A 159 7.23 14.08 4.45
N ILE A 160 6.62 13.55 3.37
CA ILE A 160 5.52 14.23 2.66
C ILE A 160 4.13 13.64 2.94
N ALA A 161 4.06 12.47 3.53
CA ALA A 161 2.78 11.79 3.73
C ALA A 161 2.83 10.73 4.84
N VAL A 162 1.64 10.30 5.25
CA VAL A 162 1.45 9.08 6.03
C VAL A 162 0.44 8.15 5.35
N LYS A 163 0.76 6.86 5.28
CA LYS A 163 -0.19 5.77 5.08
C LYS A 163 -0.65 5.30 6.45
N GLU A 164 -1.92 5.54 6.78
CA GLU A 164 -2.47 5.24 8.09
C GLU A 164 -3.35 3.99 8.04
N ALA A 165 -2.94 2.97 8.74
CA ALA A 165 -3.61 1.67 8.84
C ALA A 165 -3.79 1.19 10.29
N SER A 166 -3.90 2.14 11.24
CA SER A 166 -4.18 1.81 12.64
C SER A 166 -5.60 1.31 12.87
N GLY A 167 -6.53 1.66 11.98
CA GLY A 167 -7.94 1.42 12.17
C GLY A 167 -8.61 2.39 13.17
N ASN A 168 -7.85 3.27 13.79
CA ASN A 168 -8.34 4.25 14.74
C ASN A 168 -8.75 5.55 14.03
N LEU A 169 -10.02 5.63 13.62
CA LEU A 169 -10.55 6.80 12.90
C LEU A 169 -10.33 8.10 13.67
N ALA A 170 -10.50 8.12 14.98
CA ALA A 170 -10.31 9.32 15.79
C ALA A 170 -8.86 9.83 15.68
N GLN A 171 -7.87 8.94 15.84
CA GLN A 171 -6.47 9.27 15.67
C GLN A 171 -6.18 9.81 14.26
N ILE A 172 -6.73 9.17 13.22
CA ILE A 172 -6.47 9.56 11.83
C ILE A 172 -7.08 10.92 11.52
N VAL A 173 -8.29 11.19 12.02
CA VAL A 173 -8.96 12.50 11.87
C VAL A 173 -8.17 13.60 12.57
N ASP A 174 -7.57 13.33 13.75
CA ASP A 174 -6.67 14.30 14.40
C ASP A 174 -5.45 14.61 13.53
N VAL A 175 -4.87 13.60 12.87
CA VAL A 175 -3.76 13.83 11.92
C VAL A 175 -4.23 14.67 10.74
N ILE A 176 -5.36 14.34 10.11
CA ILE A 176 -5.91 15.08 8.95
C ILE A 176 -6.15 16.56 9.32
N ARG A 177 -6.74 16.80 10.50
CA ARG A 177 -7.10 18.14 10.97
C ARG A 177 -5.88 19.03 11.22
N GLU A 178 -4.78 18.46 11.71
CA GLU A 178 -3.60 19.20 12.16
C GLU A 178 -2.40 19.08 11.22
N ALA A 179 -2.51 18.27 10.15
CA ALA A 179 -1.45 18.11 9.15
C ALA A 179 -1.12 19.48 8.51
N PRO A 180 0.17 19.82 8.37
CA PRO A 180 0.55 21.03 7.66
C PRO A 180 0.18 20.94 6.18
N GLU A 181 0.05 22.10 5.53
CA GLU A 181 -0.15 22.17 4.09
C GLU A 181 0.96 21.40 3.33
N GLY A 182 0.59 20.62 2.35
CA GLY A 182 1.50 19.76 1.58
C GLY A 182 1.81 18.41 2.19
N PHE A 183 1.30 18.09 3.40
CA PHE A 183 1.42 16.75 3.98
C PHE A 183 0.16 15.91 3.71
N SER A 184 0.30 14.85 2.96
CA SER A 184 -0.83 13.99 2.56
C SER A 184 -1.11 12.86 3.56
N VAL A 185 -2.41 12.54 3.71
CA VAL A 185 -2.87 11.40 4.53
C VAL A 185 -3.58 10.40 3.64
N PHE A 186 -3.06 9.17 3.58
CA PHE A 186 -3.66 8.06 2.85
C PHE A 186 -4.27 7.03 3.80
N SER A 187 -5.48 6.56 3.47
CA SER A 187 -5.98 5.34 4.11
C SER A 187 -5.07 4.16 3.73
N GLY A 188 -4.69 3.37 4.71
CA GLY A 188 -4.03 2.08 4.51
C GLY A 188 -5.01 0.89 4.61
N ASN A 189 -6.27 1.16 4.95
CA ASN A 189 -7.37 0.21 5.05
C ASN A 189 -8.45 0.56 4.04
N ASP A 190 -8.75 -0.35 3.13
CA ASP A 190 -9.73 -0.13 2.05
C ASP A 190 -11.13 0.24 2.57
N ASP A 191 -11.59 -0.39 3.65
CA ASP A 191 -12.88 -0.15 4.29
C ASP A 191 -12.99 1.22 4.99
N GLN A 192 -11.87 1.92 5.19
CA GLN A 192 -11.82 3.26 5.76
C GLN A 192 -11.60 4.35 4.71
N THR A 193 -11.54 4.01 3.42
CA THR A 193 -11.31 4.97 2.34
C THR A 193 -12.36 6.06 2.32
N LEU A 194 -13.64 5.70 2.25
CA LEU A 194 -14.74 6.69 2.22
C LEU A 194 -14.77 7.60 3.46
N PRO A 195 -14.81 7.08 4.70
CA PRO A 195 -14.88 7.95 5.87
C PRO A 195 -13.67 8.86 6.02
N LEU A 196 -12.45 8.38 5.72
CA LEU A 196 -11.25 9.19 5.85
C LEU A 196 -11.16 10.26 4.76
N MET A 197 -11.48 9.93 3.51
CA MET A 197 -11.53 10.93 2.43
C MET A 197 -12.62 11.96 2.65
N ALA A 198 -13.77 11.58 3.21
CA ALA A 198 -14.81 12.53 3.62
C ALA A 198 -14.35 13.48 4.74
N CYS A 199 -13.36 13.07 5.55
CA CYS A 199 -12.71 13.92 6.56
C CYS A 199 -11.52 14.71 6.01
N GLY A 200 -11.13 14.56 4.74
CA GLY A 200 -10.05 15.30 4.09
C GLY A 200 -8.78 14.51 3.80
N ALA A 201 -8.79 13.18 3.92
CA ALA A 201 -7.66 12.38 3.44
C ALA A 201 -7.52 12.44 1.91
N ASP A 202 -6.28 12.33 1.42
CA ASP A 202 -5.94 12.49 -0.01
C ASP A 202 -6.26 11.26 -0.87
N GLY A 203 -6.48 10.10 -0.25
CA GLY A 203 -6.79 8.88 -0.98
C GLY A 203 -6.52 7.60 -0.19
N VAL A 204 -6.21 6.53 -0.92
CA VAL A 204 -5.95 5.19 -0.37
C VAL A 204 -4.73 4.54 -1.01
N ILE A 205 -3.95 3.82 -0.21
CA ILE A 205 -2.99 2.82 -0.69
C ILE A 205 -3.64 1.44 -0.48
N SER A 206 -4.29 0.98 -1.53
CA SER A 206 -5.27 -0.09 -1.55
C SER A 206 -4.65 -1.47 -1.71
N VAL A 207 -5.27 -2.46 -1.08
CA VAL A 207 -5.08 -3.90 -1.32
C VAL A 207 -6.13 -4.42 -2.29
N ALA A 208 -7.39 -4.01 -2.11
CA ALA A 208 -8.54 -4.47 -2.90
C ALA A 208 -8.43 -4.09 -4.39
N SER A 209 -7.72 -3.00 -4.71
CA SER A 209 -7.46 -2.57 -6.10
C SER A 209 -6.62 -3.57 -6.91
N ASN A 210 -5.92 -4.53 -6.30
CA ASN A 210 -5.34 -5.66 -7.04
C ASN A 210 -6.43 -6.50 -7.73
N ILE A 211 -7.60 -6.64 -7.09
CA ILE A 211 -8.71 -7.48 -7.54
C ILE A 211 -9.69 -6.69 -8.39
N ALA A 212 -10.12 -5.52 -7.91
CA ALA A 212 -11.16 -4.68 -8.50
C ALA A 212 -10.68 -3.22 -8.68
N PRO A 213 -9.67 -2.97 -9.56
CA PRO A 213 -9.07 -1.63 -9.67
C PRO A 213 -10.09 -0.57 -10.08
N GLU A 214 -10.91 -0.81 -11.12
CA GLU A 214 -11.87 0.15 -11.64
C GLU A 214 -12.89 0.56 -10.56
N GLN A 215 -13.37 -0.41 -9.77
CA GLN A 215 -14.38 -0.17 -8.74
C GLN A 215 -13.79 0.64 -7.56
N VAL A 216 -12.55 0.33 -7.13
CA VAL A 216 -11.89 1.08 -6.06
C VAL A 216 -11.54 2.50 -6.53
N ILE A 217 -11.04 2.65 -7.75
CA ILE A 217 -10.79 3.96 -8.36
C ILE A 217 -12.11 4.75 -8.47
N GLY A 218 -13.19 4.09 -8.90
CA GLY A 218 -14.53 4.70 -8.99
C GLY A 218 -15.03 5.26 -7.65
N LEU A 219 -14.81 4.53 -6.55
CA LEU A 219 -15.09 5.01 -5.21
C LEU A 219 -14.31 6.29 -4.90
N VAL A 220 -13.00 6.25 -5.12
CA VAL A 220 -12.10 7.40 -4.86
C VAL A 220 -12.50 8.62 -5.69
N ARG A 221 -12.77 8.43 -6.99
CA ARG A 221 -13.22 9.52 -7.89
C ARG A 221 -14.55 10.12 -7.47
N ALA A 222 -15.50 9.29 -7.01
CA ALA A 222 -16.79 9.79 -6.52
C ALA A 222 -16.63 10.70 -5.30
N VAL A 223 -15.74 10.34 -4.35
CA VAL A 223 -15.43 11.20 -3.21
C VAL A 223 -14.75 12.50 -3.66
N GLN A 224 -13.76 12.42 -4.54
CA GLN A 224 -13.05 13.59 -5.08
C GLN A 224 -13.99 14.56 -5.81
N ALA A 225 -15.02 14.04 -6.49
CA ALA A 225 -16.05 14.83 -7.15
C ALA A 225 -17.10 15.41 -6.21
N GLY A 226 -17.06 15.07 -4.91
CA GLY A 226 -18.07 15.49 -3.93
C GLY A 226 -19.40 14.72 -4.04
N ASP A 227 -19.48 13.68 -4.89
CA ASP A 227 -20.67 12.83 -5.02
C ASP A 227 -20.69 11.76 -3.92
N LEU A 228 -21.02 12.19 -2.69
CA LEU A 228 -21.10 11.30 -1.54
C LEU A 228 -22.15 10.19 -1.71
N LYS A 229 -23.18 10.42 -2.55
CA LYS A 229 -24.23 9.43 -2.79
C LYS A 229 -23.72 8.29 -3.69
N ALA A 230 -22.98 8.61 -4.74
CA ALA A 230 -22.29 7.61 -5.56
C ALA A 230 -21.20 6.90 -4.75
N ALA A 231 -20.40 7.66 -3.98
CA ALA A 231 -19.34 7.11 -3.14
C ALA A 231 -19.90 6.11 -2.10
N ALA A 232 -21.02 6.43 -1.45
CA ALA A 232 -21.65 5.54 -0.47
C ALA A 232 -22.14 4.23 -1.10
N ARG A 233 -22.69 4.28 -2.33
CA ARG A 233 -23.08 3.08 -3.08
C ARG A 233 -21.88 2.24 -3.43
N ALA A 234 -20.87 2.83 -4.07
CA ALA A 234 -19.63 2.13 -4.45
C ALA A 234 -18.96 1.49 -3.22
N ASN A 235 -18.89 2.22 -2.11
CA ASN A 235 -18.36 1.67 -0.85
C ASN A 235 -19.18 0.48 -0.35
N SER A 236 -20.52 0.58 -0.37
CA SER A 236 -21.42 -0.51 0.05
C SER A 236 -21.18 -1.79 -0.76
N ASP A 237 -21.06 -1.64 -2.07
CA ASP A 237 -20.81 -2.76 -2.98
C ASP A 237 -19.43 -3.40 -2.74
N LEU A 238 -18.43 -2.59 -2.36
CA LEU A 238 -17.04 -3.03 -2.16
C LEU A 238 -16.76 -3.56 -0.73
N VAL A 239 -17.59 -3.27 0.27
CA VAL A 239 -17.37 -3.73 1.67
C VAL A 239 -17.13 -5.24 1.77
N PRO A 240 -17.85 -6.13 1.05
CA PRO A 240 -17.53 -7.56 1.07
C PRO A 240 -16.11 -7.86 0.60
N LEU A 241 -15.63 -7.19 -0.46
CA LEU A 241 -14.26 -7.35 -0.97
C LEU A 241 -13.23 -6.83 0.04
N PHE A 242 -13.44 -5.65 0.61
CA PHE A 242 -12.55 -5.07 1.61
C PHE A 242 -12.34 -6.02 2.80
N LYS A 243 -13.43 -6.59 3.32
CA LYS A 243 -13.37 -7.59 4.40
C LYS A 243 -12.77 -8.91 3.92
N GLY A 244 -13.12 -9.34 2.71
CA GLY A 244 -12.62 -10.58 2.09
C GLY A 244 -11.10 -10.59 1.96
N CYS A 245 -10.48 -9.46 1.64
CA CYS A 245 -9.02 -9.32 1.54
C CYS A 245 -8.29 -9.62 2.86
N PHE A 246 -8.99 -9.69 4.00
CA PHE A 246 -8.40 -9.85 5.34
C PHE A 246 -9.02 -10.99 6.17
N VAL A 247 -9.78 -11.92 5.55
CA VAL A 247 -10.29 -13.12 6.24
C VAL A 247 -9.16 -14.09 6.64
N GLU A 248 -8.04 -14.03 5.92
CA GLU A 248 -6.73 -14.52 6.32
C GLU A 248 -5.72 -13.36 6.19
N SER A 249 -4.46 -13.60 6.60
CA SER A 249 -3.42 -12.56 6.45
C SER A 249 -3.26 -12.14 4.99
N ASN A 250 -3.40 -10.82 4.71
CA ASN A 250 -3.04 -10.26 3.40
C ASN A 250 -1.55 -10.54 3.10
N PRO A 251 -1.19 -11.06 1.89
CA PRO A 251 -1.98 -11.12 0.65
C PRO A 251 -2.64 -12.48 0.33
N ILE A 252 -2.81 -13.39 1.30
CA ILE A 252 -3.34 -14.74 1.05
C ILE A 252 -4.69 -14.70 0.30
N PRO A 253 -5.74 -13.96 0.78
CA PRO A 253 -7.01 -13.90 0.09
C PRO A 253 -6.93 -13.20 -1.27
N VAL A 254 -6.07 -12.19 -1.39
CA VAL A 254 -5.88 -11.44 -2.64
C VAL A 254 -5.34 -12.35 -3.75
N LYS A 255 -4.32 -13.17 -3.44
CA LYS A 255 -3.77 -14.13 -4.40
C LYS A 255 -4.78 -15.25 -4.74
N ALA A 256 -5.60 -15.68 -3.75
CA ALA A 256 -6.68 -16.63 -4.02
C ALA A 256 -7.68 -16.06 -5.02
N ALA A 257 -8.10 -14.79 -4.85
CA ALA A 257 -8.99 -14.11 -5.77
C ALA A 257 -8.38 -13.98 -7.18
N LEU A 258 -7.15 -13.49 -7.28
CA LEU A 258 -6.46 -13.35 -8.57
C LEU A 258 -6.23 -14.68 -9.28
N ALA A 259 -6.05 -15.76 -8.52
CA ALA A 259 -5.96 -17.11 -9.07
C ALA A 259 -7.31 -17.61 -9.62
N LEU A 260 -8.42 -17.33 -8.92
CA LEU A 260 -9.78 -17.61 -9.41
C LEU A 260 -10.09 -16.86 -10.69
N MET A 261 -9.59 -15.62 -10.80
CA MET A 261 -9.72 -14.77 -12.00
C MET A 261 -8.73 -15.15 -13.12
N GLY A 262 -7.81 -16.10 -12.91
CA GLY A 262 -6.85 -16.58 -13.90
C GLY A 262 -5.60 -15.69 -14.10
N TYR A 263 -5.33 -14.73 -13.21
CA TYR A 263 -4.19 -13.82 -13.35
C TYR A 263 -2.87 -14.35 -12.80
N CYS A 264 -2.91 -15.25 -11.79
CA CYS A 264 -1.70 -15.85 -11.22
C CYS A 264 -2.01 -17.20 -10.59
N THR A 265 -1.00 -17.92 -10.08
CA THR A 265 -1.22 -19.04 -9.17
C THR A 265 -1.47 -18.54 -7.75
N PRO A 266 -2.13 -19.31 -6.86
CA PRO A 266 -2.32 -18.93 -5.46
C PRO A 266 -1.08 -19.21 -4.60
N GLU A 267 0.09 -19.35 -5.20
CA GLU A 267 1.33 -19.72 -4.53
C GLU A 267 1.85 -18.58 -3.65
N MET A 268 2.32 -18.96 -2.46
CA MET A 268 2.90 -18.08 -1.46
C MET A 268 4.30 -18.58 -1.11
N ARG A 269 5.15 -17.72 -0.58
CA ARG A 269 6.40 -18.14 0.06
C ARG A 269 6.24 -18.20 1.58
N LEU A 270 6.85 -19.22 2.19
CA LEU A 270 6.88 -19.33 3.65
C LEU A 270 7.42 -18.03 4.29
N PRO A 271 6.87 -17.60 5.43
CA PRO A 271 5.96 -18.34 6.32
C PRO A 271 4.48 -18.32 5.92
N LEU A 272 4.10 -17.60 4.85
CA LEU A 272 2.74 -17.61 4.36
C LEU A 272 2.48 -18.87 3.52
N THR A 273 1.24 -19.36 3.57
CA THR A 273 0.78 -20.50 2.81
C THR A 273 -0.40 -20.14 1.92
N LYS A 274 -0.69 -20.93 0.90
CA LYS A 274 -1.89 -20.73 0.10
C LYS A 274 -3.15 -20.73 0.96
N ALA A 275 -4.17 -19.99 0.52
CA ALA A 275 -5.46 -19.88 1.17
C ALA A 275 -6.11 -21.25 1.45
N GLY A 276 -6.85 -21.33 2.55
CA GLY A 276 -7.74 -22.45 2.83
C GLY A 276 -8.98 -22.45 1.91
N GLN A 277 -9.68 -23.60 1.80
CA GLN A 277 -10.86 -23.75 0.94
C GLN A 277 -11.93 -22.71 1.25
N ALA A 278 -12.21 -22.44 2.53
CA ALA A 278 -13.19 -21.45 2.97
C ALA A 278 -12.89 -20.03 2.44
N THR A 279 -11.60 -19.67 2.34
CA THR A 279 -11.17 -18.39 1.76
C THR A 279 -11.39 -18.36 0.25
N PHE A 280 -11.08 -19.46 -0.47
CA PHE A 280 -11.41 -19.57 -1.89
C PHE A 280 -12.90 -19.43 -2.15
N ASP A 281 -13.74 -20.13 -1.36
CA ASP A 281 -15.20 -20.07 -1.49
C ASP A 281 -15.72 -18.64 -1.21
N THR A 282 -15.19 -17.99 -0.18
CA THR A 282 -15.51 -16.60 0.14
C THR A 282 -15.14 -15.65 -1.00
N MET A 283 -13.91 -15.74 -1.50
CA MET A 283 -13.44 -14.85 -2.57
C MET A 283 -14.18 -15.11 -3.88
N LYS A 284 -14.50 -16.37 -4.20
CA LYS A 284 -15.33 -16.71 -5.35
C LYS A 284 -16.69 -16.03 -5.29
N ASN A 285 -17.39 -16.16 -4.16
CA ASN A 285 -18.69 -15.52 -3.98
C ASN A 285 -18.61 -13.98 -4.13
N ILE A 286 -17.54 -13.36 -3.63
CA ILE A 286 -17.34 -11.90 -3.74
C ILE A 286 -17.12 -11.51 -5.20
N ILE A 287 -16.27 -12.24 -5.95
CA ILE A 287 -15.99 -12.00 -7.37
C ILE A 287 -17.27 -12.15 -8.20
N ASP A 288 -18.00 -13.24 -8.00
CA ASP A 288 -19.27 -13.51 -8.69
C ASP A 288 -20.30 -12.40 -8.45
N ASN A 289 -20.43 -11.92 -7.20
CA ASN A 289 -21.37 -10.83 -6.83
C ASN A 289 -20.95 -9.45 -7.38
N LEU A 290 -19.65 -9.20 -7.52
CA LEU A 290 -19.15 -7.96 -8.13
C LEU A 290 -19.18 -8.01 -9.67
N GLY A 291 -19.35 -9.18 -10.26
CA GLY A 291 -19.37 -9.39 -11.72
C GLY A 291 -18.01 -9.15 -12.39
N ILE A 292 -16.93 -9.50 -11.70
CA ILE A 292 -15.54 -9.30 -12.15
C ILE A 292 -14.77 -10.60 -12.29
#